data_2a348ac7237ed5d744e9e48ad91d38f0
#
_entry.id   2a348ac7237ed5d744e9e48ad91d38f0
#
_cell.length_a   1.000
_cell.length_b   1.000
_cell.length_c   1.000
_cell.angle_alpha   90.00
_cell.angle_beta   90.00
_cell.angle_gamma   90.00
#
_symmetry.space_group_name_H-M   'P 1'
#
loop_
_entity.id
_entity.type
_entity.pdbx_description
1 polymer ?
#
loop_
_entity_poly.entity_id
_entity_poly.type
_entity_poly.pdbx_seq_one_letter_code
_entity_poly.pdbx_strand_id
1 'polypeptide(L)'
;MSSTFTAIPLDDLVVQVRDGMLLAVPADYSGAPMAATRALIRRGAKNLRLVTVPQSTLQADILIGAGCVAEIETAAVTLGEFGTAPCFTRAVLAKKIRVIDATCPAIHAGFQASEKDVPFLPLRGILGSDLLKHRSDWKTVDNPLAEGGDPLLLIPAIRPDVALFHAPMADREGNVWIGRRRELATIAHASRMTLVTVERLYDGSFFDDEKMAAGALPAFYVNSVAVAERGAAPVGLFGEYEADIDHLRAYAREARTEAGFQAYLAREIGAAKAAA
;
A
#
# COMPACT_ATOMS: atom_id res chain seq x y z
N MET A 1 32.92 5.42 8.17
CA MET A 1 32.09 6.03 9.24
C MET A 1 30.66 5.61 8.96
N SER A 2 30.12 4.67 9.75
CA SER A 2 28.72 4.28 9.63
C SER A 2 27.87 5.49 10.05
N SER A 3 27.14 6.08 9.13
CA SER A 3 26.14 7.09 9.49
C SER A 3 25.09 6.37 10.32
N THR A 4 24.96 6.75 11.57
CA THR A 4 23.91 6.21 12.44
C THR A 4 22.57 6.60 11.83
N PHE A 5 21.75 5.60 11.54
CA PHE A 5 20.38 5.81 11.07
C PHE A 5 19.57 6.57 12.14
N THR A 6 18.74 7.50 11.70
CA THR A 6 17.85 8.26 12.59
C THR A 6 16.45 8.27 12.02
N ALA A 7 15.49 7.79 12.79
CA ALA A 7 14.08 7.93 12.44
C ALA A 7 13.67 9.41 12.46
N ILE A 8 12.81 9.79 11.52
CA ILE A 8 12.29 11.15 11.41
C ILE A 8 10.89 11.26 12.02
N PRO A 9 10.39 12.46 12.35
CA PRO A 9 9.00 12.66 12.73
C PRO A 9 8.02 12.17 11.65
N LEU A 10 6.86 11.67 12.06
CA LEU A 10 5.83 11.18 11.14
C LEU A 10 5.38 12.25 10.14
N ASP A 11 5.23 13.49 10.60
CA ASP A 11 4.82 14.60 9.72
C ASP A 11 5.88 14.91 8.67
N ASP A 12 7.18 14.79 9.01
CA ASP A 12 8.28 14.94 8.05
C ASP A 12 8.35 13.77 7.05
N LEU A 13 7.92 12.58 7.47
CA LEU A 13 7.79 11.44 6.56
C LEU A 13 6.68 11.68 5.54
N VAL A 14 5.49 12.05 5.98
CA VAL A 14 4.34 12.19 5.08
C VAL A 14 4.40 13.41 4.19
N VAL A 15 5.18 14.44 4.52
CA VAL A 15 5.38 15.62 3.66
C VAL A 15 6.13 15.26 2.37
N GLN A 16 6.88 14.15 2.35
CA GLN A 16 7.57 13.63 1.16
C GLN A 16 6.60 13.08 0.12
N VAL A 17 5.39 12.68 0.53
CA VAL A 17 4.30 12.29 -0.38
C VAL A 17 3.65 13.55 -0.93
N ARG A 18 3.91 13.90 -2.18
CA ARG A 18 3.34 15.08 -2.84
C ARG A 18 2.03 14.75 -3.55
N ASP A 19 1.21 15.78 -3.76
CA ASP A 19 -0.03 15.64 -4.53
C ASP A 19 0.24 15.10 -5.94
N GLY A 20 -0.64 14.22 -6.41
CA GLY A 20 -0.52 13.57 -7.72
C GLY A 20 0.40 12.35 -7.77
N MET A 21 1.17 12.05 -6.71
CA MET A 21 2.06 10.88 -6.68
C MET A 21 1.28 9.56 -6.72
N LEU A 22 1.90 8.56 -7.36
CA LEU A 22 1.44 7.17 -7.34
C LEU A 22 2.00 6.46 -6.10
N LEU A 23 1.11 6.04 -5.22
CA LEU A 23 1.43 5.31 -4.00
C LEU A 23 1.12 3.83 -4.14
N ALA A 24 2.11 2.97 -3.92
CA ALA A 24 1.87 1.55 -3.66
C ALA A 24 1.46 1.37 -2.19
N VAL A 25 0.28 0.79 -1.97
CA VAL A 25 -0.31 0.59 -0.64
C VAL A 25 -0.59 -0.90 -0.41
N PRO A 26 -0.13 -1.48 0.72
CA PRO A 26 -0.29 -2.90 1.00
C PRO A 26 -1.72 -3.24 1.41
N ALA A 27 -2.02 -4.54 1.44
CA ALA A 27 -3.21 -5.05 2.09
C ALA A 27 -3.13 -4.89 3.63
N ASP A 28 -4.27 -4.81 4.29
CA ASP A 28 -4.34 -4.59 5.75
C ASP A 28 -3.55 -5.62 6.56
N TYR A 29 -3.51 -6.88 6.12
CA TYR A 29 -2.74 -7.95 6.75
C TYR A 29 -1.20 -7.86 6.49
N SER A 30 -0.76 -6.93 5.69
CA SER A 30 0.64 -6.74 5.29
C SER A 30 1.22 -5.41 5.77
N GLY A 31 0.72 -4.89 6.87
CA GLY A 31 1.27 -3.67 7.46
C GLY A 31 0.75 -2.39 6.79
N ALA A 32 -0.56 -2.19 6.81
CA ALA A 32 -1.17 -0.95 6.37
C ALA A 32 -0.73 0.22 7.28
N PRO A 33 -0.20 1.32 6.72
CA PRO A 33 0.36 2.43 7.49
C PRO A 33 -0.71 3.41 7.93
N MET A 34 -1.61 3.00 8.85
CA MET A 34 -2.78 3.79 9.24
C MET A 34 -2.42 5.11 9.94
N ALA A 35 -1.31 5.15 10.69
CA ALA A 35 -0.81 6.41 11.26
C ALA A 35 -0.40 7.41 10.16
N ALA A 36 0.36 6.95 9.15
CA ALA A 36 0.73 7.77 7.99
C ALA A 36 -0.50 8.15 7.16
N THR A 37 -1.48 7.24 7.01
CA THR A 37 -2.76 7.52 6.34
C THR A 37 -3.49 8.69 7.00
N ARG A 38 -3.65 8.66 8.34
CA ARG A 38 -4.24 9.77 9.09
C ARG A 38 -3.44 11.06 8.97
N ALA A 39 -2.11 10.97 8.96
CA ALA A 39 -1.23 12.15 8.78
C ALA A 39 -1.35 12.75 7.37
N LEU A 40 -1.45 11.94 6.31
CA LEU A 40 -1.71 12.41 4.95
C LEU A 40 -3.04 13.18 4.86
N ILE A 41 -4.09 12.67 5.51
CA ILE A 41 -5.40 13.33 5.54
C ILE A 41 -5.32 14.66 6.31
N ARG A 42 -4.66 14.69 7.50
CA ARG A 42 -4.45 15.93 8.28
C ARG A 42 -3.72 16.98 7.49
N ARG A 43 -2.71 16.57 6.73
CA ARG A 43 -1.95 17.48 5.85
C ARG A 43 -2.79 17.99 4.67
N GLY A 44 -3.91 17.35 4.36
CA GLY A 44 -4.76 17.71 3.23
C GLY A 44 -4.21 17.26 1.87
N ALA A 45 -3.55 16.10 1.83
CA ALA A 45 -3.07 15.50 0.57
C ALA A 45 -4.17 15.39 -0.47
N LYS A 46 -3.85 15.65 -1.75
CA LYS A 46 -4.81 15.70 -2.85
C LYS A 46 -4.32 14.95 -4.09
N ASN A 47 -5.28 14.53 -4.90
CA ASN A 47 -5.03 13.94 -6.21
C ASN A 47 -4.09 12.74 -6.20
N LEU A 48 -3.95 12.03 -5.08
CA LEU A 48 -3.14 10.84 -5.00
C LEU A 48 -3.65 9.78 -5.98
N ARG A 49 -2.75 9.07 -6.59
CA ARG A 49 -3.03 7.86 -7.34
C ARG A 49 -2.60 6.68 -6.50
N LEU A 50 -3.48 5.72 -6.31
CA LEU A 50 -3.14 4.51 -5.55
C LEU A 50 -2.94 3.33 -6.48
N VAL A 51 -2.00 2.47 -6.16
CA VAL A 51 -1.95 1.10 -6.66
C VAL A 51 -1.92 0.14 -5.47
N THR A 52 -2.88 -0.76 -5.41
CA THR A 52 -3.01 -1.70 -4.29
C THR A 52 -2.17 -2.96 -4.52
N VAL A 53 -1.80 -3.70 -3.47
CA VAL A 53 -0.88 -4.84 -3.56
C VAL A 53 -1.50 -6.12 -2.96
N PRO A 54 -2.30 -6.83 -3.70
CA PRO A 54 -3.03 -6.49 -4.93
C PRO A 54 -4.38 -5.85 -4.64
N GLN A 55 -4.77 -5.77 -3.38
CA GLN A 55 -6.02 -5.19 -2.86
C GLN A 55 -5.72 -4.29 -1.68
N SER A 56 -6.64 -3.42 -1.35
CA SER A 56 -6.62 -2.65 -0.11
C SER A 56 -8.00 -2.65 0.53
N THR A 57 -8.05 -2.35 1.82
CA THR A 57 -9.29 -2.35 2.58
C THR A 57 -9.50 -0.98 3.22
N LEU A 58 -9.34 -0.87 4.54
CA LEU A 58 -9.61 0.35 5.31
C LEU A 58 -8.75 1.53 4.84
N GLN A 59 -7.46 1.31 4.56
CA GLN A 59 -6.54 2.39 4.15
C GLN A 59 -7.04 3.12 2.90
N ALA A 60 -7.35 2.37 1.83
CA ALA A 60 -7.83 2.97 0.58
C ALA A 60 -9.19 3.62 0.78
N ASP A 61 -10.10 2.97 1.51
CA ASP A 61 -11.46 3.48 1.72
C ASP A 61 -11.47 4.82 2.47
N ILE A 62 -10.64 4.96 3.52
CA ILE A 62 -10.51 6.21 4.27
C ILE A 62 -9.89 7.32 3.42
N LEU A 63 -8.81 7.04 2.68
CA LEU A 63 -8.18 8.03 1.79
C LEU A 63 -9.14 8.53 0.71
N ILE A 64 -9.93 7.63 0.13
CA ILE A 64 -10.94 7.95 -0.87
C ILE A 64 -12.06 8.80 -0.24
N GLY A 65 -12.58 8.38 0.90
CA GLY A 65 -13.62 9.11 1.63
C GLY A 65 -13.20 10.51 2.04
N ALA A 66 -11.93 10.69 2.42
CA ALA A 66 -11.34 11.99 2.74
C ALA A 66 -11.06 12.88 1.50
N GLY A 67 -11.32 12.38 0.28
CA GLY A 67 -11.10 13.13 -0.95
C GLY A 67 -9.62 13.33 -1.30
N CYS A 68 -8.75 12.44 -0.81
CA CYS A 68 -7.31 12.48 -1.11
C CYS A 68 -6.96 11.83 -2.45
N VAL A 69 -7.82 10.94 -2.99
CA VAL A 69 -7.53 10.05 -4.12
C VAL A 69 -8.26 10.50 -5.38
N ALA A 70 -7.54 10.60 -6.49
CA ALA A 70 -8.11 10.84 -7.82
C ALA A 70 -8.25 9.57 -8.65
N GLU A 71 -7.35 8.59 -8.44
CA GLU A 71 -7.27 7.37 -9.23
C GLU A 71 -6.83 6.19 -8.36
N ILE A 72 -7.33 5.02 -8.67
CA ILE A 72 -6.89 3.78 -8.02
C ILE A 72 -6.79 2.64 -9.03
N GLU A 73 -5.64 1.97 -9.09
CA GLU A 73 -5.45 0.70 -9.77
C GLU A 73 -5.51 -0.43 -8.73
N THR A 74 -6.45 -1.36 -8.89
CA THR A 74 -6.74 -2.34 -7.85
C THR A 74 -7.38 -3.61 -8.40
N ALA A 75 -7.13 -4.73 -7.74
CA ALA A 75 -7.92 -5.95 -7.94
C ALA A 75 -9.21 -5.93 -7.09
N ALA A 76 -9.19 -5.23 -5.95
CA ALA A 76 -10.37 -5.04 -5.10
C ALA A 76 -10.13 -3.95 -4.05
N VAL A 77 -11.21 -3.24 -3.68
CA VAL A 77 -11.31 -2.47 -2.43
C VAL A 77 -12.52 -3.00 -1.66
N THR A 78 -12.28 -3.61 -0.51
CA THR A 78 -13.32 -4.27 0.30
C THR A 78 -12.92 -4.24 1.76
N LEU A 79 -13.88 -4.30 2.66
CA LEU A 79 -13.62 -4.43 4.10
C LEU A 79 -13.56 -5.91 4.56
N GLY A 80 -13.32 -6.85 3.63
CA GLY A 80 -13.26 -8.27 3.93
C GLY A 80 -14.57 -8.80 4.48
N GLU A 81 -14.53 -9.45 5.64
CA GLU A 81 -15.72 -10.00 6.31
C GLU A 81 -16.75 -8.94 6.75
N PHE A 82 -16.37 -7.67 6.83
CA PHE A 82 -17.25 -6.55 7.17
C PHE A 82 -18.03 -5.99 5.96
N GLY A 83 -17.79 -6.52 4.76
CA GLY A 83 -18.52 -6.21 3.55
C GLY A 83 -17.84 -5.24 2.59
N THR A 84 -18.63 -4.50 1.83
CA THR A 84 -18.11 -3.56 0.82
C THR A 84 -17.47 -2.33 1.48
N ALA A 85 -16.47 -1.76 0.82
CA ALA A 85 -15.83 -0.50 1.20
C ALA A 85 -16.80 0.68 0.88
N PRO A 86 -17.37 1.34 1.90
CA PRO A 86 -18.50 2.25 1.66
C PRO A 86 -18.09 3.56 0.99
N CYS A 87 -16.93 4.11 1.32
CA CYS A 87 -16.46 5.36 0.70
C CYS A 87 -16.03 5.13 -0.74
N PHE A 88 -15.35 4.03 -1.02
CA PHE A 88 -15.00 3.60 -2.38
C PHE A 88 -16.27 3.41 -3.23
N THR A 89 -17.24 2.66 -2.72
CA THR A 89 -18.51 2.43 -3.42
C THR A 89 -19.21 3.74 -3.76
N ARG A 90 -19.33 4.67 -2.80
CA ARG A 90 -19.92 5.98 -3.05
C ARG A 90 -19.16 6.79 -4.08
N ALA A 91 -17.82 6.81 -3.99
CA ALA A 91 -16.97 7.57 -4.90
C ALA A 91 -17.07 7.05 -6.34
N VAL A 92 -17.14 5.72 -6.53
CA VAL A 92 -17.31 5.08 -7.85
C VAL A 92 -18.67 5.42 -8.43
N LEU A 93 -19.74 5.24 -7.67
CA LEU A 93 -21.11 5.55 -8.13
C LEU A 93 -21.29 7.03 -8.48
N ALA A 94 -20.62 7.92 -7.71
CA ALA A 94 -20.63 9.35 -7.95
C ALA A 94 -19.61 9.81 -9.00
N LYS A 95 -18.82 8.89 -9.61
CA LYS A 95 -17.77 9.17 -10.59
C LYS A 95 -16.73 10.18 -10.09
N LYS A 96 -16.43 10.17 -8.78
CA LYS A 96 -15.46 11.07 -8.13
C LYS A 96 -14.03 10.62 -8.25
N ILE A 97 -13.79 9.33 -8.52
CA ILE A 97 -12.46 8.74 -8.71
C ILE A 97 -12.43 7.91 -9.99
N ARG A 98 -11.26 7.81 -10.60
CA ARG A 98 -10.99 6.90 -11.70
C ARG A 98 -10.57 5.55 -11.14
N VAL A 99 -11.25 4.48 -11.53
CA VAL A 99 -10.86 3.11 -11.21
C VAL A 99 -10.20 2.47 -12.43
N ILE A 100 -8.99 1.96 -12.24
CA ILE A 100 -8.28 1.13 -13.21
C ILE A 100 -8.39 -0.30 -12.70
N ASP A 101 -9.29 -1.05 -13.29
CA ASP A 101 -9.55 -2.42 -12.89
C ASP A 101 -8.40 -3.34 -13.30
N ALA A 102 -7.99 -4.22 -12.39
CA ALA A 102 -6.89 -5.15 -12.57
C ALA A 102 -7.18 -6.48 -11.87
N THR A 103 -6.28 -7.44 -12.02
CA THR A 103 -6.31 -8.70 -11.28
C THR A 103 -5.09 -8.82 -10.39
N CYS A 104 -5.21 -9.63 -9.33
CA CYS A 104 -4.07 -9.90 -8.45
C CYS A 104 -2.81 -10.33 -9.23
N PRO A 105 -2.86 -11.29 -10.18
CA PRO A 105 -1.68 -11.67 -10.96
C PRO A 105 -1.10 -10.53 -11.80
N ALA A 106 -1.96 -9.67 -12.39
CA ALA A 106 -1.50 -8.55 -13.21
C ALA A 106 -0.78 -7.49 -12.38
N ILE A 107 -1.33 -7.12 -11.22
CA ILE A 107 -0.68 -6.16 -10.30
C ILE A 107 0.68 -6.70 -9.85
N HIS A 108 0.74 -7.96 -9.41
CA HIS A 108 2.01 -8.56 -9.01
C HIS A 108 3.02 -8.62 -10.15
N ALA A 109 2.60 -9.01 -11.37
CA ALA A 109 3.47 -9.00 -12.53
C ALA A 109 4.01 -7.60 -12.86
N GLY A 110 3.16 -6.58 -12.78
CA GLY A 110 3.57 -5.19 -13.00
C GLY A 110 4.62 -4.72 -11.99
N PHE A 111 4.46 -5.04 -10.70
CA PHE A 111 5.48 -4.75 -9.69
C PHE A 111 6.76 -5.56 -9.89
N GLN A 112 6.65 -6.85 -10.19
CA GLN A 112 7.81 -7.70 -10.47
C GLN A 112 8.58 -7.26 -11.72
N ALA A 113 7.89 -6.75 -12.73
CA ALA A 113 8.54 -6.14 -13.88
C ALA A 113 9.40 -4.93 -13.46
N SER A 114 8.88 -4.07 -12.59
CA SER A 114 9.62 -2.93 -12.05
C SER A 114 10.79 -3.34 -11.16
N GLU A 115 10.57 -4.31 -10.26
CA GLU A 115 11.61 -4.88 -9.39
C GLU A 115 12.81 -5.42 -10.20
N LYS A 116 12.53 -6.01 -11.37
CA LYS A 116 13.56 -6.58 -12.27
C LYS A 116 14.07 -5.59 -13.32
N ASP A 117 13.59 -4.37 -13.29
CA ASP A 117 13.86 -3.32 -14.27
C ASP A 117 13.60 -3.75 -15.72
N VAL A 118 12.55 -4.55 -15.93
CA VAL A 118 12.07 -4.90 -17.27
C VAL A 118 10.81 -4.13 -17.62
N PRO A 119 10.53 -3.87 -18.91
CA PRO A 119 9.40 -3.03 -19.31
C PRO A 119 8.03 -3.70 -19.07
N PHE A 120 7.96 -5.01 -19.04
CA PHE A 120 6.75 -5.80 -18.82
C PHE A 120 7.07 -7.22 -18.37
N LEU A 121 6.05 -7.92 -17.84
CA LEU A 121 6.06 -9.38 -17.66
C LEU A 121 4.91 -10.03 -18.42
N PRO A 122 5.12 -11.22 -19.05
CA PRO A 122 4.08 -11.95 -19.73
C PRO A 122 3.22 -12.76 -18.75
N LEU A 123 1.90 -12.78 -18.99
CA LEU A 123 0.92 -13.61 -18.28
C LEU A 123 0.01 -14.33 -19.27
N ARG A 124 -0.64 -15.43 -18.80
CA ARG A 124 -1.71 -16.14 -19.53
C ARG A 124 -3.06 -16.09 -18.82
N GLY A 125 -3.07 -15.98 -17.51
CA GLY A 125 -4.22 -16.26 -16.65
C GLY A 125 -5.47 -15.41 -16.87
N ILE A 126 -5.37 -14.30 -17.60
CA ILE A 126 -6.48 -13.35 -17.85
C ILE A 126 -6.81 -13.19 -19.35
N LEU A 127 -6.18 -14.00 -20.19
CA LEU A 127 -6.54 -14.07 -21.62
C LEU A 127 -8.01 -14.49 -21.76
N GLY A 128 -8.73 -13.85 -22.69
CA GLY A 128 -10.15 -14.11 -22.93
C GLY A 128 -11.11 -13.45 -21.94
N SER A 129 -10.62 -12.71 -20.94
CA SER A 129 -11.48 -11.95 -20.03
C SER A 129 -11.91 -10.62 -20.66
N ASP A 130 -13.08 -10.11 -20.24
CA ASP A 130 -13.57 -8.79 -20.67
C ASP A 130 -12.70 -7.63 -20.18
N LEU A 131 -11.85 -7.86 -19.19
CA LEU A 131 -10.93 -6.85 -18.67
C LEU A 131 -10.01 -6.30 -19.76
N LEU A 132 -9.60 -7.13 -20.71
CA LEU A 132 -8.77 -6.72 -21.84
C LEU A 132 -9.40 -5.62 -22.72
N LYS A 133 -10.74 -5.53 -22.75
CA LYS A 133 -11.46 -4.48 -23.48
C LYS A 133 -11.30 -3.10 -22.82
N HIS A 134 -10.94 -3.07 -21.55
CA HIS A 134 -10.81 -1.85 -20.73
C HIS A 134 -9.37 -1.47 -20.42
N ARG A 135 -8.39 -2.34 -20.77
CA ARG A 135 -6.94 -2.15 -20.51
C ARG A 135 -6.19 -1.99 -21.83
N SER A 136 -6.29 -0.79 -22.42
CA SER A 136 -5.59 -0.44 -23.67
C SER A 136 -4.07 -0.44 -23.54
N ASP A 137 -3.54 -0.36 -22.33
CA ASP A 137 -2.13 -0.47 -21.98
C ASP A 137 -1.60 -1.91 -22.02
N TRP A 138 -2.47 -2.90 -21.94
CA TRP A 138 -2.10 -4.31 -22.07
C TRP A 138 -2.09 -4.76 -23.53
N LYS A 139 -1.10 -5.60 -23.88
CA LYS A 139 -0.93 -6.09 -25.26
C LYS A 139 -0.90 -7.61 -25.27
N THR A 140 -1.66 -8.20 -26.19
CA THR A 140 -1.56 -9.64 -26.49
C THR A 140 -0.58 -9.84 -27.63
N VAL A 141 0.35 -10.77 -27.49
CA VAL A 141 1.34 -11.19 -28.50
C VAL A 141 1.44 -12.69 -28.54
N ASP A 142 1.84 -13.26 -29.66
CA ASP A 142 2.22 -14.67 -29.71
C ASP A 142 3.58 -14.87 -29.04
N ASN A 143 3.72 -15.97 -28.32
CA ASN A 143 4.97 -16.35 -27.67
C ASN A 143 6.07 -16.59 -28.71
N PRO A 144 7.11 -15.75 -28.76
CA PRO A 144 8.18 -15.88 -29.77
C PRO A 144 9.05 -17.14 -29.60
N LEU A 145 8.90 -17.85 -28.47
CA LEU A 145 9.66 -19.06 -28.14
C LEU A 145 8.85 -20.35 -28.39
N ALA A 146 7.61 -20.23 -28.85
CA ALA A 146 6.74 -21.37 -29.13
C ALA A 146 6.45 -21.50 -30.63
N GLU A 147 6.28 -22.73 -31.11
CA GLU A 147 5.83 -23.01 -32.49
C GLU A 147 4.30 -22.87 -32.54
N GLY A 148 3.85 -21.65 -32.91
CA GLY A 148 2.46 -21.35 -33.27
C GLY A 148 1.44 -21.30 -32.13
N GLY A 149 0.61 -20.24 -32.13
CA GLY A 149 -0.64 -20.21 -31.41
C GLY A 149 -0.58 -20.21 -29.86
N ASP A 150 0.47 -19.67 -29.24
CA ASP A 150 0.60 -19.56 -27.78
C ASP A 150 0.51 -18.07 -27.33
N PRO A 151 -0.70 -17.53 -27.20
CA PRO A 151 -0.85 -16.11 -26.86
C PRO A 151 -0.41 -15.78 -25.43
N LEU A 152 0.29 -14.66 -25.28
CA LEU A 152 0.72 -14.07 -24.01
C LEU A 152 0.15 -12.68 -23.86
N LEU A 153 -0.23 -12.31 -22.65
CA LEU A 153 -0.60 -10.96 -22.29
C LEU A 153 0.61 -10.26 -21.66
N LEU A 154 1.04 -9.14 -22.19
CA LEU A 154 2.13 -8.32 -21.67
C LEU A 154 1.57 -7.32 -20.67
N ILE A 155 1.99 -7.43 -19.41
CA ILE A 155 1.63 -6.53 -18.32
C ILE A 155 2.75 -5.51 -18.15
N PRO A 156 2.50 -4.22 -18.38
CA PRO A 156 3.50 -3.16 -18.21
C PRO A 156 4.01 -3.09 -16.78
N ALA A 157 5.25 -2.65 -16.63
CA ALA A 157 5.86 -2.39 -15.33
C ALA A 157 5.09 -1.28 -14.58
N ILE A 158 4.72 -1.54 -13.32
CA ILE A 158 4.13 -0.57 -12.41
C ILE A 158 5.26 0.06 -11.61
N ARG A 159 5.49 1.36 -11.78
CA ARG A 159 6.59 2.12 -11.14
C ARG A 159 6.03 3.19 -10.21
N PRO A 160 5.73 2.88 -8.94
CA PRO A 160 5.21 3.87 -8.00
C PRO A 160 6.24 4.96 -7.70
N ASP A 161 5.74 6.15 -7.40
CA ASP A 161 6.57 7.21 -6.84
C ASP A 161 6.96 6.87 -5.41
N VAL A 162 6.03 6.25 -4.65
CA VAL A 162 6.23 5.90 -3.23
C VAL A 162 5.67 4.52 -2.93
N ALA A 163 6.48 3.67 -2.26
CA ALA A 163 5.99 2.58 -1.44
C ALA A 163 5.76 3.10 -0.02
N LEU A 164 4.54 2.96 0.50
CA LEU A 164 4.19 3.40 1.84
C LEU A 164 3.59 2.24 2.63
N PHE A 165 4.28 1.80 3.69
CA PHE A 165 3.82 0.69 4.53
C PHE A 165 4.26 0.84 5.98
N HIS A 166 3.71 -0.01 6.85
CA HIS A 166 4.04 -0.11 8.25
C HIS A 166 4.69 -1.47 8.55
N ALA A 167 5.67 -1.47 9.44
CA ALA A 167 6.40 -2.68 9.82
C ALA A 167 6.63 -2.76 11.34
N PRO A 168 6.91 -3.95 11.90
CA PRO A 168 7.19 -4.09 13.32
C PRO A 168 8.37 -3.27 13.83
N MET A 169 9.49 -3.22 13.09
CA MET A 169 10.68 -2.53 13.58
C MET A 169 11.66 -2.19 12.46
N ALA A 170 12.50 -1.20 12.75
CA ALA A 170 13.72 -0.92 12.01
C ALA A 170 14.92 -1.05 12.94
N ASP A 171 16.07 -1.50 12.40
CA ASP A 171 17.30 -1.64 13.18
C ASP A 171 18.13 -0.35 13.19
N ARG A 172 19.24 -0.37 13.93
CA ARG A 172 20.16 0.77 14.07
C ARG A 172 20.83 1.23 12.76
N GLU A 173 20.75 0.40 11.72
CA GLU A 173 21.30 0.68 10.39
C GLU A 173 20.23 1.17 9.41
N GLY A 174 18.93 1.14 9.82
CA GLY A 174 17.80 1.53 9.01
C GLY A 174 17.22 0.40 8.16
N ASN A 175 17.65 -0.84 8.39
CA ASN A 175 16.99 -1.99 7.79
C ASN A 175 15.60 -2.15 8.42
N VAL A 176 14.62 -2.60 7.64
CA VAL A 176 13.23 -2.75 8.10
C VAL A 176 12.86 -4.23 8.16
N TRP A 177 12.32 -4.69 9.28
CA TRP A 177 11.90 -6.08 9.41
C TRP A 177 10.47 -6.25 8.89
N ILE A 178 10.35 -6.93 7.75
CA ILE A 178 9.08 -7.24 7.08
C ILE A 178 8.66 -8.71 7.26
N GLY A 179 9.51 -9.51 7.88
CA GLY A 179 9.27 -10.93 8.07
C GLY A 179 9.02 -11.66 6.76
N ARG A 180 7.92 -12.41 6.68
CA ARG A 180 7.53 -13.16 5.47
C ARG A 180 6.70 -12.34 4.46
N ARG A 181 6.52 -11.04 4.65
CA ARG A 181 5.70 -10.17 3.80
C ARG A 181 6.49 -9.71 2.57
N ARG A 182 6.74 -10.66 1.63
CA ARG A 182 7.58 -10.41 0.45
C ARG A 182 7.03 -9.36 -0.50
N GLU A 183 5.71 -9.17 -0.52
CA GLU A 183 5.05 -8.10 -1.26
C GLU A 183 5.55 -6.71 -0.85
N LEU A 184 5.95 -6.51 0.41
CA LEU A 184 6.54 -5.24 0.88
C LEU A 184 7.94 -5.02 0.28
N ALA A 185 8.75 -6.08 0.16
CA ALA A 185 10.03 -5.99 -0.53
C ALA A 185 9.82 -5.65 -2.01
N THR A 186 8.89 -6.34 -2.67
CA THR A 186 8.60 -6.11 -4.09
C THR A 186 8.18 -4.67 -4.36
N ILE A 187 7.28 -4.07 -3.54
CA ILE A 187 6.89 -2.67 -3.75
C ILE A 187 8.00 -1.69 -3.41
N ALA A 188 8.85 -1.99 -2.42
CA ALA A 188 10.02 -1.18 -2.09
C ALA A 188 11.02 -1.15 -3.25
N HIS A 189 11.30 -2.32 -3.86
CA HIS A 189 12.18 -2.41 -5.03
C HIS A 189 11.59 -1.75 -6.28
N ALA A 190 10.27 -1.81 -6.45
CA ALA A 190 9.58 -1.26 -7.62
C ALA A 190 9.42 0.26 -7.56
N SER A 191 9.49 0.87 -6.39
CA SER A 191 9.18 2.28 -6.17
C SER A 191 10.42 3.16 -6.22
N ARG A 192 10.22 4.44 -6.56
CA ARG A 192 11.29 5.45 -6.54
C ARG A 192 11.73 5.82 -5.13
N MET A 193 10.79 5.72 -4.19
CA MET A 193 11.00 6.07 -2.78
C MET A 193 10.21 5.10 -1.90
N THR A 194 10.81 4.67 -0.80
CA THR A 194 10.17 3.83 0.20
C THR A 194 10.10 4.57 1.53
N LEU A 195 8.89 4.79 2.02
CA LEU A 195 8.58 5.43 3.29
C LEU A 195 7.95 4.41 4.23
N VAL A 196 8.53 4.23 5.40
CA VAL A 196 8.08 3.19 6.33
C VAL A 196 7.79 3.81 7.68
N THR A 197 6.65 3.44 8.26
CA THR A 197 6.42 3.63 9.69
C THR A 197 6.70 2.33 10.43
N VAL A 198 7.23 2.40 11.64
CA VAL A 198 7.54 1.21 12.45
C VAL A 198 7.01 1.37 13.87
N GLU A 199 6.71 0.23 14.53
CA GLU A 199 6.31 0.25 15.94
C GLU A 199 7.44 0.73 16.85
N ARG A 200 8.68 0.29 16.56
CA ARG A 200 9.86 0.58 17.40
C ARG A 200 11.16 0.49 16.63
N LEU A 201 12.21 1.01 17.24
CA LEU A 201 13.58 0.78 16.80
C LEU A 201 14.19 -0.42 17.57
N TYR A 202 14.97 -1.22 16.86
CA TYR A 202 15.73 -2.35 17.39
C TYR A 202 17.20 -1.93 17.58
N ASP A 203 17.70 -2.09 18.80
CA ASP A 203 19.08 -1.70 19.16
C ASP A 203 20.08 -2.81 18.80
N GLY A 204 20.13 -3.19 17.54
CA GLY A 204 21.03 -4.20 16.98
C GLY A 204 21.01 -4.13 15.47
N SER A 205 21.71 -5.08 14.81
CA SER A 205 21.58 -5.30 13.38
C SER A 205 20.78 -6.57 13.13
N PHE A 206 19.81 -6.54 12.20
CA PHE A 206 19.09 -7.75 11.82
C PHE A 206 20.00 -8.79 11.16
N PHE A 207 21.12 -8.36 10.59
CA PHE A 207 22.07 -9.25 9.94
C PHE A 207 23.00 -9.99 10.90
N ASP A 208 22.97 -9.66 12.21
CA ASP A 208 23.69 -10.40 13.25
C ASP A 208 22.96 -11.71 13.62
N ASP A 209 21.69 -11.89 13.22
CA ASP A 209 20.87 -13.10 13.44
C ASP A 209 20.30 -13.60 12.11
N GLU A 210 20.59 -14.85 11.74
CA GLU A 210 20.17 -15.45 10.47
C GLU A 210 18.64 -15.46 10.27
N LYS A 211 17.86 -15.65 11.35
CA LYS A 211 16.41 -15.65 11.28
C LYS A 211 15.84 -14.25 11.06
N MET A 212 16.45 -13.26 11.69
CA MET A 212 16.08 -11.86 11.50
C MET A 212 16.47 -11.39 10.10
N ALA A 213 17.69 -11.73 9.64
CA ALA A 213 18.19 -11.40 8.31
C ALA A 213 17.26 -11.90 7.20
N ALA A 214 16.68 -13.10 7.35
CA ALA A 214 15.74 -13.68 6.39
C ALA A 214 14.46 -12.84 6.19
N GLY A 215 14.09 -12.01 7.15
CA GLY A 215 12.92 -11.11 7.09
C GLY A 215 13.27 -9.64 6.94
N ALA A 216 14.53 -9.29 6.79
CA ALA A 216 14.96 -7.89 6.69
C ALA A 216 14.85 -7.36 5.26
N LEU A 217 14.34 -6.15 5.12
CA LEU A 217 14.48 -5.30 3.94
C LEU A 217 15.69 -4.40 4.19
N PRO A 218 16.75 -4.48 3.37
CA PRO A 218 17.96 -3.68 3.56
C PRO A 218 17.69 -2.18 3.49
N ALA A 219 18.37 -1.40 4.32
CA ALA A 219 18.27 0.06 4.38
C ALA A 219 18.49 0.75 3.02
N PHE A 220 19.25 0.11 2.14
CA PHE A 220 19.46 0.57 0.76
C PHE A 220 18.15 0.83 0.00
N TYR A 221 17.07 0.10 0.31
CA TYR A 221 15.75 0.27 -0.31
C TYR A 221 14.82 1.19 0.47
N VAL A 222 15.28 1.77 1.59
CA VAL A 222 14.45 2.56 2.51
C VAL A 222 14.94 4.00 2.54
N ASN A 223 14.07 4.94 2.17
CA ASN A 223 14.43 6.36 2.14
C ASN A 223 14.21 7.05 3.49
N SER A 224 13.12 6.71 4.18
CA SER A 224 12.80 7.31 5.48
C SER A 224 11.99 6.36 6.34
N VAL A 225 12.27 6.39 7.64
CA VAL A 225 11.51 5.66 8.66
C VAL A 225 11.03 6.62 9.73
N ALA A 226 9.78 6.45 10.17
CA ALA A 226 9.23 7.15 11.33
C ALA A 226 8.70 6.12 12.34
N VAL A 227 8.91 6.39 13.63
CA VAL A 227 8.29 5.56 14.68
C VAL A 227 6.83 6.00 14.84
N ALA A 228 5.94 5.04 14.82
CA ALA A 228 4.51 5.23 15.01
C ALA A 228 3.94 4.01 15.77
N GLU A 229 3.97 4.09 17.08
CA GLU A 229 3.42 3.04 17.94
C GLU A 229 1.96 2.77 17.60
N ARG A 230 1.57 1.49 17.52
CA ARG A 230 0.28 1.03 17.01
C ARG A 230 -0.09 1.64 15.63
N GLY A 231 0.93 1.82 14.79
CA GLY A 231 0.83 2.55 13.53
C GLY A 231 -0.06 1.91 12.48
N ALA A 232 -0.36 0.60 12.58
CA ALA A 232 -1.32 -0.08 11.73
C ALA A 232 -2.75 -0.07 12.31
N ALA A 233 -2.96 0.28 13.60
CA ALA A 233 -4.30 0.25 14.20
C ALA A 233 -5.31 1.15 13.44
N PRO A 234 -6.56 0.70 13.29
CA PRO A 234 -7.24 -0.43 13.93
C PRO A 234 -7.06 -1.80 13.26
N VAL A 235 -6.35 -1.86 12.12
CA VAL A 235 -5.99 -3.16 11.55
C VAL A 235 -4.85 -3.79 12.35
N GLY A 236 -4.71 -5.12 12.26
CA GLY A 236 -3.66 -5.83 12.97
C GLY A 236 -2.28 -5.66 12.32
N LEU A 237 -1.24 -5.89 13.10
CA LEU A 237 0.12 -6.03 12.63
C LEU A 237 0.67 -7.38 13.05
N PHE A 238 1.10 -8.16 12.08
CA PHE A 238 1.57 -9.53 12.30
C PHE A 238 2.70 -9.61 13.34
N GLY A 239 2.52 -10.46 14.33
CA GLY A 239 3.48 -10.65 15.42
C GLY A 239 3.48 -9.58 16.51
N GLU A 240 2.67 -8.51 16.37
CA GLU A 240 2.59 -7.40 17.31
C GLU A 240 1.21 -7.32 17.99
N TYR A 241 0.15 -7.22 17.22
CA TYR A 241 -1.22 -7.13 17.74
C TYR A 241 -2.28 -7.52 16.70
N GLU A 242 -3.41 -7.98 17.23
CA GLU A 242 -4.59 -8.31 16.42
C GLU A 242 -5.37 -7.06 15.99
N ALA A 243 -6.20 -7.22 14.96
CA ALA A 243 -7.10 -6.16 14.51
C ALA A 243 -8.19 -5.88 15.57
N ASP A 244 -8.58 -4.62 15.71
CA ASP A 244 -9.73 -4.20 16.49
C ASP A 244 -11.02 -4.43 15.70
N ILE A 245 -11.60 -5.61 15.89
CA ILE A 245 -12.78 -6.07 15.17
C ILE A 245 -13.99 -5.17 15.41
N ASP A 246 -14.16 -4.67 16.64
CA ASP A 246 -15.29 -3.81 16.98
C ASP A 246 -15.17 -2.43 16.32
N HIS A 247 -13.96 -1.90 16.27
CA HIS A 247 -13.66 -0.67 15.53
C HIS A 247 -13.96 -0.85 14.02
N LEU A 248 -13.51 -1.96 13.42
CA LEU A 248 -13.73 -2.24 11.99
C LEU A 248 -15.23 -2.40 11.67
N ARG A 249 -15.99 -3.07 12.54
CA ARG A 249 -17.46 -3.16 12.41
C ARG A 249 -18.13 -1.79 12.56
N ALA A 250 -17.67 -0.99 13.50
CA ALA A 250 -18.21 0.36 13.70
C ALA A 250 -17.95 1.21 12.45
N TYR A 251 -16.71 1.19 11.92
CA TYR A 251 -16.37 1.87 10.66
C TYR A 251 -17.28 1.44 9.51
N ALA A 252 -17.40 0.12 9.29
CA ALA A 252 -18.23 -0.42 8.20
C ALA A 252 -19.69 0.03 8.27
N ARG A 253 -20.22 0.25 9.47
CA ARG A 253 -21.57 0.76 9.70
C ARG A 253 -21.66 2.28 9.55
N GLU A 254 -20.75 3.02 10.21
CA GLU A 254 -20.78 4.48 10.26
C GLU A 254 -20.48 5.09 8.88
N ALA A 255 -19.49 4.56 8.19
CA ALA A 255 -19.05 5.07 6.88
C ALA A 255 -20.03 4.79 5.73
N ARG A 256 -21.16 4.12 5.97
CA ARG A 256 -22.23 3.94 4.95
C ARG A 256 -22.83 5.25 4.47
N THR A 257 -22.86 6.26 5.32
CA THR A 257 -23.29 7.60 4.98
C THR A 257 -22.15 8.59 4.97
N GLU A 258 -22.25 9.65 4.18
CA GLU A 258 -21.24 10.70 4.17
C GLU A 258 -21.12 11.36 5.56
N ALA A 259 -22.22 11.69 6.20
CA ALA A 259 -22.23 12.29 7.53
C ALA A 259 -21.58 11.38 8.60
N GLY A 260 -21.87 10.06 8.55
CA GLY A 260 -21.24 9.10 9.45
C GLY A 260 -19.74 8.96 9.22
N PHE A 261 -19.31 8.95 7.96
CA PHE A 261 -17.88 8.95 7.63
C PHE A 261 -17.18 10.22 8.13
N GLN A 262 -17.78 11.40 7.94
CA GLN A 262 -17.19 12.65 8.42
C GLN A 262 -17.09 12.70 9.96
N ALA A 263 -18.07 12.16 10.68
CA ALA A 263 -18.02 12.01 12.13
C ALA A 263 -16.90 11.05 12.58
N TYR A 264 -16.76 9.91 11.88
CA TYR A 264 -15.66 8.97 12.10
C TYR A 264 -14.30 9.65 11.87
N LEU A 265 -14.13 10.31 10.73
CA LEU A 265 -12.90 10.98 10.37
C LEU A 265 -12.49 12.07 11.38
N ALA A 266 -13.44 12.88 11.84
CA ALA A 266 -13.20 13.92 12.85
C ALA A 266 -12.71 13.31 14.17
N ARG A 267 -13.25 12.17 14.59
CA ARG A 267 -12.82 11.42 15.78
C ARG A 267 -11.40 10.88 15.63
N GLU A 268 -11.10 10.21 14.52
CA GLU A 268 -9.79 9.59 14.27
C GLU A 268 -8.67 10.62 14.07
N ILE A 269 -8.94 11.68 13.33
CA ILE A 269 -7.96 12.76 13.11
C ILE A 269 -7.80 13.63 14.35
N GLY A 270 -8.90 13.92 15.09
CA GLY A 270 -8.87 14.68 16.33
C GLY A 270 -8.09 13.98 17.44
N ALA A 271 -8.26 12.66 17.59
CA ALA A 271 -7.52 11.86 18.56
C ALA A 271 -6.01 11.84 18.28
N ALA A 272 -5.61 11.85 17.01
CA ALA A 272 -4.20 11.88 16.63
C ALA A 272 -3.47 13.21 16.95
N LYS A 273 -4.20 14.32 17.15
CA LYS A 273 -3.62 15.59 17.63
C LYS A 273 -3.31 15.58 19.13
N ALA A 274 -3.96 14.72 19.90
CA ALA A 274 -3.75 14.62 21.35
C ALA A 274 -2.60 13.68 21.73
N ALA A 275 -2.13 12.84 20.82
CA ALA A 275 -1.08 11.85 21.04
C ALA A 275 0.29 12.26 20.45
N ALA A 276 0.41 13.43 19.82
CA ALA A 276 1.64 14.04 19.31
C ALA A 276 2.13 15.15 20.24
#